data_90762c4da079a76d5695e4408765cdb6
#
_entry.id   90762c4da079a76d5695e4408765cdb6
#
_cell.length_a   1.000
_cell.length_b   1.000
_cell.length_c   1.000
_cell.angle_alpha   90.00
_cell.angle_beta   90.00
_cell.angle_gamma   90.00
#
_symmetry.space_group_name_H-M   'P 1'
#
loop_
_entity.id
_entity.type
_entity.pdbx_description
1 polymer ?
#
loop_
_entity_poly.entity_id
_entity_poly.type
_entity_poly.pdbx_seq_one_letter_code
_entity_poly.pdbx_strand_id
1 'polypeptide(L)'
;MRLKKFKFKKVNSTNNTAIRIIKNSNFKFGMVTADTQLSGKGQYGKKWISNKGNLFVSFFHEIKNINISLSTLTKINCLLVKKTIEKYYKKKIVFKKPNDLLINKKKISGILQEIISVSGNEFLIIGIGVNLIKSPKIKNYPTTNLSELINKPINKINFENELKVIFEKNFSRMYKINNKVKKN
;
A
#
# COMPACT_ATOMS: atom_id res chain seq x y z
N MET A 1 13.48 1.87 11.75
CA MET A 1 13.52 2.72 10.55
C MET A 1 12.34 3.66 10.59
N ARG A 2 12.53 4.97 10.31
CA ARG A 2 11.44 5.97 10.27
C ARG A 2 11.25 6.42 8.81
N LEU A 3 10.05 6.24 8.25
CA LEU A 3 9.76 6.64 6.87
C LEU A 3 9.53 8.14 6.76
N LYS A 4 10.16 8.79 5.78
CA LYS A 4 9.81 10.15 5.37
C LYS A 4 8.42 10.11 4.72
N LYS A 5 7.50 10.95 5.20
CA LYS A 5 6.14 11.08 4.68
C LYS A 5 6.04 12.29 3.75
N PHE A 6 5.52 12.06 2.55
CA PHE A 6 5.21 13.08 1.55
C PHE A 6 3.70 13.11 1.36
N LYS A 7 3.05 14.20 1.76
CA LYS A 7 1.59 14.36 1.69
C LYS A 7 1.20 15.34 0.58
N PHE A 8 0.20 14.95 -0.22
CA PHE A 8 -0.33 15.73 -1.32
C PHE A 8 -1.86 15.85 -1.21
N LYS A 9 -2.42 16.97 -1.65
CA LYS A 9 -3.88 17.13 -1.81
C LYS A 9 -4.35 16.29 -3.01
N LYS A 10 -3.65 16.37 -4.15
CA LYS A 10 -4.03 15.75 -5.42
C LYS A 10 -2.79 15.32 -6.20
N VAL A 11 -2.80 14.13 -6.77
CA VAL A 11 -1.74 13.58 -7.64
C VAL A 11 -2.38 12.80 -8.81
N ASN A 12 -1.60 12.52 -9.84
CA ASN A 12 -2.04 11.57 -10.87
C ASN A 12 -2.15 10.15 -10.27
N SER A 13 -1.07 9.67 -9.65
CA SER A 13 -0.99 8.40 -8.93
C SER A 13 0.06 8.52 -7.83
N THR A 14 -0.20 7.94 -6.65
CA THR A 14 0.78 7.90 -5.56
C THR A 14 2.02 7.09 -5.93
N ASN A 15 1.88 6.00 -6.73
CA ASN A 15 3.03 5.26 -7.27
C ASN A 15 3.88 6.12 -8.20
N ASN A 16 3.27 6.80 -9.18
CA ASN A 16 4.01 7.70 -10.08
C ASN A 16 4.71 8.83 -9.31
N THR A 17 4.08 9.33 -8.26
CA THR A 17 4.68 10.36 -7.39
C THR A 17 5.87 9.79 -6.61
N ALA A 18 5.76 8.55 -6.10
CA ALA A 18 6.88 7.87 -5.44
C ALA A 18 8.06 7.66 -6.42
N ILE A 19 7.77 7.21 -7.65
CA ILE A 19 8.78 7.07 -8.72
C ILE A 19 9.50 8.39 -8.97
N ARG A 20 8.76 9.49 -9.09
CA ARG A 20 9.35 10.83 -9.29
C ARG A 20 10.23 11.26 -8.12
N ILE A 21 9.80 10.99 -6.88
CA ILE A 21 10.61 11.30 -5.69
C ILE A 21 11.90 10.49 -5.69
N ILE A 22 11.84 9.17 -5.98
CA ILE A 22 13.03 8.32 -6.07
C ILE A 22 14.02 8.85 -7.13
N LYS A 23 13.52 9.22 -8.31
CA LYS A 23 14.37 9.71 -9.43
C LYS A 23 15.02 11.07 -9.13
N ASN A 24 14.35 11.95 -8.39
CA ASN A 24 14.76 13.34 -8.18
C ASN A 24 15.32 13.61 -6.79
N SER A 25 15.59 12.56 -5.99
CA SER A 25 16.12 12.72 -4.64
C SER A 25 16.94 11.49 -4.22
N ASN A 26 17.64 11.63 -3.08
CA ASN A 26 18.43 10.53 -2.49
C ASN A 26 17.65 9.71 -1.45
N PHE A 27 16.31 9.80 -1.43
CA PHE A 27 15.52 9.03 -0.49
C PHE A 27 15.48 7.55 -0.87
N LYS A 28 16.07 6.70 -0.01
CA LYS A 28 16.08 5.24 -0.18
C LYS A 28 14.79 4.57 0.28
N PHE A 29 13.97 5.25 1.08
CA PHE A 29 12.69 4.77 1.59
C PHE A 29 11.78 5.93 1.97
N GLY A 30 10.49 5.73 1.82
CA GLY A 30 9.51 6.76 2.13
C GLY A 30 8.07 6.28 1.95
N MET A 31 7.16 7.21 2.19
CA MET A 31 5.72 7.03 2.09
C MET A 31 5.09 8.25 1.41
N VAL A 32 4.41 8.02 0.31
CA VAL A 32 3.63 9.04 -0.42
C VAL A 32 2.16 8.83 -0.12
N THR A 33 1.43 9.88 0.24
CA THR A 33 -0.01 9.83 0.47
C THR A 33 -0.70 10.98 -0.24
N ALA A 34 -1.93 10.75 -0.71
CA ALA A 34 -2.74 11.77 -1.36
C ALA A 34 -4.20 11.70 -0.91
N ASP A 35 -4.88 12.86 -0.95
CA ASP A 35 -6.31 12.89 -0.67
C ASP A 35 -7.14 12.39 -1.85
N THR A 36 -6.63 12.62 -3.10
CA THR A 36 -7.26 12.13 -4.34
C THR A 36 -6.21 11.77 -5.38
N GLN A 37 -6.56 10.83 -6.27
CA GLN A 37 -5.78 10.50 -7.46
C GLN A 37 -6.63 10.72 -8.72
N LEU A 38 -6.05 11.32 -9.77
CA LEU A 38 -6.71 11.54 -11.07
C LEU A 38 -6.66 10.27 -11.94
N SER A 39 -5.56 9.54 -11.86
CA SER A 39 -5.27 8.36 -12.68
C SER A 39 -4.74 7.25 -11.79
N GLY A 40 -5.50 6.90 -10.74
CA GLY A 40 -5.16 5.77 -9.85
C GLY A 40 -4.99 4.48 -10.66
N LYS A 41 -3.93 3.73 -10.37
CA LYS A 41 -3.56 2.51 -11.10
C LYS A 41 -3.91 1.25 -10.31
N GLY A 42 -4.42 0.24 -11.01
CA GLY A 42 -4.52 -1.15 -10.56
C GLY A 42 -3.65 -2.05 -11.43
N GLN A 43 -3.70 -3.37 -11.19
CA GLN A 43 -2.98 -4.34 -12.00
C GLN A 43 -3.56 -4.45 -13.42
N TYR A 44 -2.71 -4.83 -14.38
CA TYR A 44 -3.08 -5.08 -15.78
C TYR A 44 -3.79 -3.90 -16.43
N GLY A 45 -3.32 -2.68 -16.20
CA GLY A 45 -3.88 -1.46 -16.79
C GLY A 45 -5.23 -1.02 -16.21
N LYS A 46 -5.78 -1.74 -15.25
CA LYS A 46 -7.06 -1.36 -14.60
C LYS A 46 -6.90 -0.06 -13.82
N LYS A 47 -7.96 0.74 -13.78
CA LYS A 47 -8.00 1.97 -12.97
C LYS A 47 -8.39 1.65 -11.52
N TRP A 48 -7.78 2.36 -10.58
CA TRP A 48 -8.23 2.43 -9.19
C TRP A 48 -9.11 3.68 -9.02
N ILE A 49 -10.38 3.48 -8.66
CA ILE A 49 -11.31 4.59 -8.45
C ILE A 49 -11.00 5.25 -7.10
N SER A 50 -10.62 6.52 -7.17
CA SER A 50 -10.09 7.26 -6.01
C SER A 50 -11.13 8.21 -5.40
N ASN A 51 -12.11 7.67 -4.69
CA ASN A 51 -13.11 8.47 -3.98
C ASN A 51 -12.48 9.19 -2.78
N LYS A 52 -12.71 10.50 -2.67
CA LYS A 52 -12.24 11.32 -1.54
C LYS A 52 -12.66 10.69 -0.20
N GLY A 53 -11.72 10.67 0.76
CA GLY A 53 -11.90 10.08 2.08
C GLY A 53 -11.37 8.64 2.21
N ASN A 54 -11.19 7.93 1.09
CA ASN A 54 -10.49 6.65 1.08
C ASN A 54 -8.97 6.84 1.20
N LEU A 55 -8.24 5.78 1.52
CA LEU A 55 -6.78 5.81 1.62
C LEU A 55 -6.13 5.51 0.27
N PHE A 56 -5.18 6.36 -0.11
CA PHE A 56 -4.27 6.16 -1.24
C PHE A 56 -2.86 6.43 -0.74
N VAL A 57 -2.04 5.40 -0.70
CA VAL A 57 -0.67 5.49 -0.21
C VAL A 57 0.25 4.62 -1.05
N SER A 58 1.48 5.08 -1.25
CA SER A 58 2.55 4.27 -1.81
C SER A 58 3.75 4.31 -0.89
N PHE A 59 4.14 3.15 -0.37
CA PHE A 59 5.44 2.98 0.27
C PHE A 59 6.48 2.70 -0.80
N PHE A 60 7.71 3.16 -0.58
CA PHE A 60 8.83 2.78 -1.42
C PHE A 60 10.07 2.53 -0.56
N HIS A 61 10.88 1.59 -0.99
CA HIS A 61 12.19 1.33 -0.41
C HIS A 61 13.14 0.69 -1.41
N GLU A 62 14.44 1.01 -1.25
CA GLU A 62 15.50 0.34 -1.98
C GLU A 62 15.52 -1.15 -1.64
N ILE A 63 15.62 -2.01 -2.64
CA ILE A 63 15.74 -3.45 -2.48
C ILE A 63 17.16 -3.88 -2.86
N LYS A 64 17.82 -4.62 -1.95
CA LYS A 64 19.14 -5.19 -2.18
C LYS A 64 19.06 -6.70 -1.96
N ASN A 65 19.39 -7.48 -2.99
CA ASN A 65 19.49 -8.94 -2.89
C ASN A 65 18.24 -9.60 -2.26
N ILE A 66 17.05 -9.21 -2.70
CA ILE A 66 15.82 -9.83 -2.23
C ILE A 66 15.58 -11.11 -3.01
N ASN A 67 15.90 -12.24 -2.40
CA ASN A 67 15.65 -13.60 -2.94
C ASN A 67 14.20 -14.05 -2.67
N ILE A 68 13.23 -13.12 -2.83
CA ILE A 68 11.80 -13.38 -2.58
C ILE A 68 11.03 -12.99 -3.84
N SER A 69 10.16 -13.88 -4.33
CA SER A 69 9.34 -13.59 -5.49
C SER A 69 8.41 -12.39 -5.27
N LEU A 70 8.13 -11.63 -6.33
CA LEU A 70 7.19 -10.50 -6.28
C LEU A 70 5.81 -10.92 -5.79
N SER A 71 5.36 -12.14 -6.13
CA SER A 71 4.12 -12.73 -5.64
C SER A 71 4.11 -12.90 -4.13
N THR A 72 5.21 -13.40 -3.55
CA THR A 72 5.37 -13.55 -2.09
C THR A 72 5.40 -12.20 -1.41
N LEU A 73 6.12 -11.21 -1.96
CA LEU A 73 6.12 -9.84 -1.45
C LEU A 73 4.71 -9.22 -1.48
N THR A 74 3.94 -9.47 -2.55
CA THR A 74 2.55 -9.00 -2.64
C THR A 74 1.70 -9.60 -1.53
N LYS A 75 1.81 -10.92 -1.29
CA LYS A 75 1.10 -11.58 -0.20
C LYS A 75 1.48 -11.01 1.17
N ILE A 76 2.78 -10.80 1.43
CA ILE A 76 3.26 -10.18 2.68
C ILE A 76 2.63 -8.79 2.85
N ASN A 77 2.69 -7.94 1.82
CA ASN A 77 2.14 -6.59 1.90
C ASN A 77 0.62 -6.59 2.08
N CYS A 78 -0.11 -7.51 1.45
CA CYS A 78 -1.54 -7.72 1.71
C CYS A 78 -1.80 -8.08 3.18
N LEU A 79 -0.97 -8.95 3.78
CA LEU A 79 -1.11 -9.33 5.19
C LEU A 79 -0.82 -8.15 6.15
N LEU A 80 0.11 -7.25 5.80
CA LEU A 80 0.35 -6.02 6.59
C LEU A 80 -0.87 -5.08 6.55
N VAL A 81 -1.48 -4.90 5.37
CA VAL A 81 -2.71 -4.12 5.22
C VAL A 81 -3.86 -4.78 5.98
N LYS A 82 -4.02 -6.11 5.84
CA LYS A 82 -5.00 -6.90 6.58
C LYS A 82 -4.87 -6.68 8.09
N LYS A 83 -3.65 -6.77 8.63
CA LYS A 83 -3.36 -6.53 10.05
C LYS A 83 -3.77 -5.12 10.51
N THR A 84 -3.68 -4.12 9.64
CA THR A 84 -4.16 -2.77 9.95
C THR A 84 -5.69 -2.74 9.99
N ILE A 85 -6.37 -3.35 9.01
CA ILE A 85 -7.84 -3.38 8.96
C ILE A 85 -8.41 -4.16 10.15
N GLU A 86 -7.74 -5.24 10.61
CA GLU A 86 -8.14 -6.07 11.76
C GLU A 86 -8.20 -5.31 13.09
N LYS A 87 -7.56 -4.16 13.19
CA LYS A 87 -7.70 -3.29 14.36
C LYS A 87 -9.09 -2.68 14.46
N TYR A 88 -9.76 -2.47 13.33
CA TYR A 88 -11.07 -1.85 13.20
C TYR A 88 -12.19 -2.87 13.00
N TYR A 89 -11.91 -3.95 12.27
CA TYR A 89 -12.90 -4.96 11.88
C TYR A 89 -12.44 -6.36 12.33
N LYS A 90 -13.19 -7.00 13.25
CA LYS A 90 -12.79 -8.24 13.92
C LYS A 90 -13.24 -9.54 13.24
N LYS A 91 -14.04 -9.42 12.15
CA LYS A 91 -14.50 -10.61 11.41
C LYS A 91 -13.50 -10.96 10.28
N LYS A 92 -13.79 -12.08 9.59
CA LYS A 92 -12.91 -12.67 8.57
C LYS A 92 -12.59 -11.70 7.42
N ILE A 93 -11.29 -11.50 7.16
CA ILE A 93 -10.73 -10.80 6.00
C ILE A 93 -9.96 -11.82 5.17
N VAL A 94 -10.30 -11.94 3.88
CA VAL A 94 -9.73 -12.94 2.96
C VAL A 94 -8.75 -12.27 2.01
N PHE A 95 -7.56 -12.85 1.88
CA PHE A 95 -6.64 -12.52 0.79
C PHE A 95 -7.09 -13.25 -0.48
N LYS A 96 -7.49 -12.50 -1.50
CA LYS A 96 -7.76 -13.01 -2.84
C LYS A 96 -6.55 -12.73 -3.74
N LYS A 97 -5.91 -13.78 -4.20
CA LYS A 97 -4.82 -13.67 -5.18
C LYS A 97 -5.29 -12.89 -6.43
N PRO A 98 -4.41 -12.10 -7.05
CA PRO A 98 -3.02 -11.94 -6.67
C PRO A 98 -2.79 -10.87 -5.60
N ASN A 99 -3.71 -9.89 -5.39
CA ASN A 99 -3.40 -8.63 -4.69
C ASN A 99 -4.57 -7.95 -3.96
N ASP A 100 -5.68 -8.64 -3.75
CA ASP A 100 -6.88 -8.04 -3.16
C ASP A 100 -7.19 -8.56 -1.76
N LEU A 101 -7.76 -7.69 -0.93
CA LEU A 101 -8.39 -8.07 0.33
C LEU A 101 -9.91 -7.96 0.21
N LEU A 102 -10.61 -9.01 0.65
CA LEU A 102 -12.06 -9.09 0.61
C LEU A 102 -12.65 -9.25 2.01
N ILE A 103 -13.83 -8.66 2.21
CA ILE A 103 -14.73 -8.87 3.34
C ILE A 103 -16.10 -9.22 2.77
N ASN A 104 -16.69 -10.33 3.22
CA ASN A 104 -17.97 -10.81 2.71
C ASN A 104 -18.01 -10.88 1.16
N LYS A 105 -16.95 -11.43 0.54
CA LYS A 105 -16.75 -11.51 -0.91
C LYS A 105 -16.67 -10.15 -1.65
N LYS A 106 -16.67 -9.01 -0.94
CA LYS A 106 -16.57 -7.66 -1.51
C LYS A 106 -15.17 -7.08 -1.27
N LYS A 107 -14.61 -6.42 -2.29
CA LYS A 107 -13.26 -5.84 -2.22
C LYS A 107 -13.21 -4.63 -1.28
N ILE A 108 -12.32 -4.68 -0.30
CA ILE A 108 -12.01 -3.57 0.63
C ILE A 108 -10.70 -2.87 0.30
N SER A 109 -9.71 -3.60 -0.22
CA SER A 109 -8.38 -3.07 -0.53
C SER A 109 -7.76 -3.77 -1.74
N GLY A 110 -6.87 -3.07 -2.42
CA GLY A 110 -6.01 -3.61 -3.47
C GLY A 110 -4.60 -3.06 -3.36
N ILE A 111 -3.62 -3.89 -3.73
CA ILE A 111 -2.20 -3.55 -3.69
C ILE A 111 -1.61 -3.62 -5.09
N LEU A 112 -0.84 -2.62 -5.49
CA LEU A 112 -0.08 -2.59 -6.74
C LEU A 112 1.40 -2.44 -6.44
N GLN A 113 2.20 -3.44 -6.80
CA GLN A 113 3.64 -3.39 -6.67
C GLN A 113 4.30 -3.12 -8.00
N GLU A 114 5.31 -2.25 -7.99
CA GLU A 114 6.16 -1.94 -9.15
C GLU A 114 7.62 -1.95 -8.70
N ILE A 115 8.51 -2.47 -9.54
CA ILE A 115 9.96 -2.38 -9.35
C ILE A 115 10.50 -1.45 -10.41
N ILE A 116 11.39 -0.55 -10.00
CA ILE A 116 12.13 0.35 -10.90
C ILE A 116 13.60 0.33 -10.57
N SER A 117 14.42 0.55 -11.59
CA SER A 117 15.86 0.75 -11.43
C SER A 117 16.18 2.23 -11.60
N VAL A 118 16.93 2.80 -10.65
CA VAL A 118 17.41 4.20 -10.69
C VAL A 118 18.86 4.22 -10.24
N SER A 119 19.75 4.72 -11.08
CA SER A 119 21.20 4.85 -10.79
C SER A 119 21.81 3.53 -10.25
N GLY A 120 21.48 2.40 -10.88
CA GLY A 120 22.00 1.09 -10.51
C GLY A 120 21.37 0.46 -9.24
N ASN A 121 20.42 1.13 -8.60
CA ASN A 121 19.69 0.61 -7.45
C ASN A 121 18.25 0.27 -7.83
N GLU A 122 17.76 -0.86 -7.32
CA GLU A 122 16.37 -1.25 -7.49
C GLU A 122 15.51 -0.76 -6.32
N PHE A 123 14.30 -0.32 -6.64
CA PHE A 123 13.31 0.15 -5.68
C PHE A 123 12.01 -0.60 -5.85
N LEU A 124 11.46 -1.09 -4.75
CA LEU A 124 10.09 -1.60 -4.70
C LEU A 124 9.15 -0.46 -4.29
N ILE A 125 8.12 -0.24 -5.11
CA ILE A 125 7.01 0.67 -4.83
C ILE A 125 5.77 -0.18 -4.52
N ILE A 126 5.10 0.11 -3.41
CA ILE A 126 3.94 -0.64 -2.90
C ILE A 126 2.77 0.32 -2.81
N GLY A 127 1.98 0.41 -3.88
CA GLY A 127 0.74 1.18 -3.91
C GLY A 127 -0.38 0.43 -3.19
N ILE A 128 -1.08 1.11 -2.31
CA ILE A 128 -2.17 0.57 -1.49
C ILE A 128 -3.36 1.49 -1.59
N GLY A 129 -4.50 0.94 -2.02
CA GLY A 129 -5.79 1.55 -1.93
C GLY A 129 -6.65 0.85 -0.88
N VAL A 130 -7.27 1.59 0.04
CA VAL A 130 -8.23 1.05 1.00
C VAL A 130 -9.50 1.87 0.97
N ASN A 131 -10.63 1.20 0.80
CA ASN A 131 -11.95 1.81 0.88
C ASN A 131 -12.29 2.03 2.36
N LEU A 132 -12.08 3.25 2.87
CA LEU A 132 -12.37 3.58 4.26
C LEU A 132 -13.82 4.02 4.45
N ILE A 133 -14.31 4.94 3.59
CA ILE A 133 -15.63 5.57 3.76
C ILE A 133 -16.53 5.49 2.54
N LYS A 134 -16.01 5.15 1.36
CA LYS A 134 -16.79 5.04 0.11
C LYS A 134 -16.43 3.79 -0.67
N SER A 135 -17.45 3.07 -1.12
CA SER A 135 -17.32 1.89 -1.99
C SER A 135 -17.51 2.31 -3.44
N PRO A 136 -16.48 2.20 -4.32
CA PRO A 136 -16.68 2.47 -5.74
C PRO A 136 -17.60 1.42 -6.36
N LYS A 137 -18.55 1.85 -7.21
CA LYS A 137 -19.36 0.92 -8.01
C LYS A 137 -18.50 0.41 -9.18
N ILE A 138 -18.21 -0.88 -9.21
CA ILE A 138 -17.45 -1.54 -10.29
C ILE A 138 -18.31 -2.66 -10.85
N LYS A 139 -18.55 -2.63 -12.18
CA LYS A 139 -19.33 -3.67 -12.86
C LYS A 139 -18.69 -5.05 -12.62
N ASN A 140 -19.49 -6.01 -12.21
CA ASN A 140 -19.08 -7.40 -11.95
C ASN A 140 -17.97 -7.59 -10.88
N TYR A 141 -17.69 -6.58 -10.07
CA TYR A 141 -16.72 -6.70 -8.98
C TYR A 141 -17.18 -5.94 -7.74
N PRO A 142 -17.90 -6.60 -6.83
CA PRO A 142 -18.48 -5.95 -5.66
C PRO A 142 -17.42 -5.41 -4.72
N THR A 143 -17.66 -4.22 -4.20
CA THR A 143 -16.79 -3.51 -3.26
C THR A 143 -17.51 -3.18 -1.96
N THR A 144 -16.75 -2.94 -0.90
CA THR A 144 -17.24 -2.48 0.41
C THR A 144 -16.28 -1.45 0.99
N ASN A 145 -16.67 -0.78 2.06
CA ASN A 145 -15.82 0.14 2.79
C ASN A 145 -15.88 -0.13 4.31
N LEU A 146 -14.86 0.32 5.01
CA LEU A 146 -14.70 0.01 6.43
C LEU A 146 -15.75 0.70 7.31
N SER A 147 -16.07 1.97 7.02
CA SER A 147 -17.05 2.74 7.79
C SER A 147 -18.45 2.09 7.79
N GLU A 148 -18.90 1.61 6.61
CA GLU A 148 -20.16 0.86 6.46
C GLU A 148 -20.14 -0.45 7.25
N LEU A 149 -19.03 -1.20 7.19
CA LEU A 149 -18.90 -2.51 7.86
C LEU A 149 -18.93 -2.43 9.37
N ILE A 150 -18.44 -1.33 9.96
CA ILE A 150 -18.40 -1.15 11.44
C ILE A 150 -19.48 -0.18 11.94
N ASN A 151 -20.26 0.39 11.01
CA ASN A 151 -21.28 1.41 11.30
C ASN A 151 -20.75 2.60 12.14
N LYS A 152 -19.52 3.04 11.83
CA LYS A 152 -18.85 4.15 12.52
C LYS A 152 -17.94 4.91 11.56
N PRO A 153 -17.74 6.23 11.74
CA PRO A 153 -16.77 6.99 10.95
C PRO A 153 -15.35 6.50 11.22
N ILE A 154 -14.52 6.48 10.16
CA ILE A 154 -13.11 6.10 10.25
C ILE A 154 -12.25 7.36 10.18
N ASN A 155 -11.38 7.55 11.18
CA ASN A 155 -10.35 8.55 11.11
C ASN A 155 -9.22 8.08 10.17
N LYS A 156 -9.19 8.66 8.95
CA LYS A 156 -8.19 8.34 7.92
C LYS A 156 -6.76 8.56 8.41
N ILE A 157 -6.51 9.62 9.20
CA ILE A 157 -5.16 9.96 9.68
C ILE A 157 -4.67 8.88 10.65
N ASN A 158 -5.53 8.43 11.56
CA ASN A 158 -5.19 7.35 12.49
C ASN A 158 -4.90 6.05 11.75
N PHE A 159 -5.75 5.67 10.80
CA PHE A 159 -5.55 4.47 9.99
C PHE A 159 -4.23 4.54 9.20
N GLU A 160 -3.92 5.67 8.59
CA GLU A 160 -2.69 5.93 7.84
C GLU A 160 -1.45 5.81 8.74
N ASN A 161 -1.49 6.39 9.95
CA ASN A 161 -0.39 6.31 10.91
C ASN A 161 -0.15 4.88 11.41
N GLU A 162 -1.20 4.13 11.67
CA GLU A 162 -1.10 2.72 12.07
C GLU A 162 -0.51 1.84 10.96
N LEU A 163 -0.95 2.05 9.71
CA LEU A 163 -0.40 1.38 8.55
C LEU A 163 1.10 1.71 8.40
N LYS A 164 1.46 2.98 8.53
CA LYS A 164 2.86 3.44 8.49
C LYS A 164 3.72 2.70 9.52
N VAL A 165 3.28 2.62 10.77
CA VAL A 165 4.01 1.93 11.85
C VAL A 165 4.22 0.44 11.54
N ILE A 166 3.20 -0.22 10.98
CA ILE A 166 3.29 -1.64 10.59
C ILE A 166 4.33 -1.83 9.47
N PHE A 167 4.33 -0.97 8.45
CA PHE A 167 5.32 -1.01 7.38
C PHE A 167 6.73 -0.65 7.86
N GLU A 168 6.90 0.32 8.73
CA GLU A 168 8.20 0.68 9.34
C GLU A 168 8.82 -0.51 10.10
N LYS A 169 8.01 -1.23 10.88
CA LYS A 169 8.44 -2.44 11.60
C LYS A 169 8.85 -3.55 10.62
N ASN A 170 8.07 -3.76 9.55
CA ASN A 170 8.39 -4.78 8.55
C ASN A 170 9.69 -4.46 7.81
N PHE A 171 9.86 -3.24 7.32
CA PHE A 171 11.08 -2.82 6.63
C PHE A 171 12.30 -2.91 7.56
N SER A 172 12.17 -2.49 8.82
CA SER A 172 13.27 -2.64 9.78
C SER A 172 13.72 -4.09 9.97
N ARG A 173 12.78 -5.05 9.94
CA ARG A 173 13.11 -6.49 10.02
C ARG A 173 13.82 -6.97 8.75
N MET A 174 13.33 -6.60 7.58
CA MET A 174 13.93 -6.98 6.29
C MET A 174 15.37 -6.48 6.18
N TYR A 175 15.64 -5.23 6.57
CA TYR A 175 17.00 -4.68 6.55
C TYR A 175 17.93 -5.33 7.57
N LYS A 176 17.43 -5.72 8.75
CA LYS A 176 18.24 -6.43 9.77
C LYS A 176 18.66 -7.82 9.29
N ILE A 177 17.77 -8.55 8.61
CA ILE A 177 18.05 -9.88 8.07
C ILE A 177 19.13 -9.77 6.97
N ASN A 178 18.97 -8.83 6.03
CA ASN A 178 19.94 -8.63 4.95
C ASN A 178 21.34 -8.25 5.43
N ASN A 179 21.46 -7.52 6.55
CA ASN A 179 22.74 -7.14 7.13
C ASN A 179 23.41 -8.30 7.90
N LYS A 180 22.66 -9.27 8.41
CA LYS A 180 23.22 -10.48 9.05
C LYS A 180 23.77 -11.46 8.01
N VAL A 181 23.10 -11.63 6.88
CA VAL A 181 23.55 -12.50 5.78
C VAL A 181 24.84 -12.01 5.12
N LYS A 182 25.18 -10.73 5.23
CA LYS A 182 26.44 -10.16 4.70
C LYS A 182 27.64 -10.28 5.63
N LYS A 183 27.46 -10.73 6.89
CA LYS A 183 28.54 -10.88 7.89
C LYS A 183 28.99 -12.32 8.09
N ASN A 184 28.33 -13.26 7.41
CA ASN A 184 28.71 -14.67 7.29
C ASN A 184 29.15 -14.94 5.85
#